data_d612d27ae1fa18dec85095440c0155f7
#
_entry.id   d612d27ae1fa18dec85095440c0155f7
#
_cell.length_a   1.000
_cell.length_b   1.000
_cell.length_c   1.000
_cell.angle_alpha   90.00
_cell.angle_beta   90.00
_cell.angle_gamma   90.00
#
_symmetry.space_group_name_H-M   'P 1'
#
loop_
_entity.id
_entity.type
_entity.pdbx_description
1 polymer ?
#
loop_
_entity_poly.entity_id
_entity_poly.type
_entity_poly.pdbx_seq_one_letter_code
_entity_poly.pdbx_strand_id
1 'polypeptide(L)'
;RLFHDLKLMEREGSGFDKIFEVLLSQGRPAPELIETHDRVQVTVRRRILKPEVIDFIAKADQTYQLTQRERIALGLLAQHDALTARELATSLELPSVEALQPWLKRLLDWQLVQSAGRTQATRYFVDPSLLRSLKFTGETTLKRIEPHRLAALVLEDLQRYPRSAISDIHQRVGGEIHPKQVKRALEELVERGEVRFEGDNRWRRYWAVT
;
A
#
# COMPACT_ATOMS: atom_id res chain seq x y z
N ARG A 1 -21.24 29.91 14.76
CA ARG A 1 -21.08 30.25 16.19
C ARG A 1 -22.05 29.43 17.05
N LEU A 2 -23.38 29.50 16.82
CA LEU A 2 -24.40 28.82 17.65
C LEU A 2 -24.12 27.32 17.86
N PHE A 3 -23.83 26.56 16.82
CA PHE A 3 -23.56 25.12 16.91
C PHE A 3 -22.23 24.80 17.66
N HIS A 4 -21.26 25.69 17.57
CA HIS A 4 -20.02 25.60 18.35
C HIS A 4 -20.28 25.84 19.84
N ASP A 5 -21.03 26.88 20.17
CA ASP A 5 -21.35 27.26 21.55
C ASP A 5 -22.19 26.17 22.25
N LEU A 6 -23.00 25.44 21.45
CA LEU A 6 -23.75 24.26 21.90
C LEU A 6 -22.90 22.97 21.91
N LYS A 7 -21.59 23.02 21.58
CA LYS A 7 -20.70 21.86 21.46
C LYS A 7 -21.17 20.79 20.43
N LEU A 8 -21.94 21.22 19.46
CA LEU A 8 -22.43 20.36 18.38
C LEU A 8 -21.51 20.37 17.15
N MET A 9 -20.54 21.28 17.10
CA MET A 9 -19.52 21.40 16.05
C MET A 9 -18.17 21.82 16.65
N GLU A 10 -17.09 21.24 16.15
CA GLU A 10 -15.72 21.68 16.42
C GLU A 10 -15.33 22.85 15.51
N ARG A 11 -14.40 23.70 15.98
CA ARG A 11 -14.02 24.94 15.27
C ARG A 11 -13.14 24.76 14.04
N GLU A 12 -12.45 23.64 13.92
CA GLU A 12 -11.26 23.52 13.06
C GLU A 12 -11.39 22.55 11.88
N GLY A 13 -12.58 22.19 11.44
CA GLY A 13 -12.74 21.29 10.28
C GLY A 13 -12.22 19.85 10.51
N SER A 14 -11.83 19.51 11.74
CA SER A 14 -11.26 18.20 12.10
C SER A 14 -12.25 17.04 12.02
N GLY A 15 -13.54 17.32 11.94
CA GLY A 15 -14.61 16.31 11.92
C GLY A 15 -14.54 15.42 10.69
N PHE A 16 -14.19 15.96 9.53
CA PHE A 16 -14.08 15.19 8.30
C PHE A 16 -12.85 14.27 8.30
N ASP A 17 -11.70 14.79 8.73
CA ASP A 17 -10.50 13.98 8.94
C ASP A 17 -10.74 12.82 9.89
N LYS A 18 -11.54 13.05 10.94
CA LYS A 18 -11.93 12.00 11.88
C LYS A 18 -12.80 10.92 11.24
N ILE A 19 -13.72 11.29 10.35
CA ILE A 19 -14.52 10.34 9.59
C ILE A 19 -13.61 9.48 8.68
N PHE A 20 -12.68 10.09 7.97
CA PHE A 20 -11.67 9.37 7.17
C PHE A 20 -10.87 8.39 8.02
N GLU A 21 -10.29 8.87 9.12
CA GLU A 21 -9.50 8.04 10.02
C GLU A 21 -10.28 6.82 10.51
N VAL A 22 -11.50 7.03 11.02
CA VAL A 22 -12.32 5.94 11.57
C VAL A 22 -12.71 4.93 10.49
N LEU A 23 -13.15 5.39 9.32
CA LEU A 23 -13.56 4.49 8.25
C LEU A 23 -12.37 3.67 7.72
N LEU A 24 -11.26 4.32 7.41
CA LEU A 24 -10.08 3.66 6.85
C LEU A 24 -9.42 2.72 7.86
N SER A 25 -9.33 3.09 9.14
CA SER A 25 -8.81 2.22 10.19
C SER A 25 -9.71 0.99 10.44
N GLN A 26 -10.99 1.08 10.11
CA GLN A 26 -11.93 -0.04 10.15
C GLN A 26 -12.00 -0.84 8.84
N GLY A 27 -11.06 -0.66 7.92
CA GLY A 27 -11.05 -1.36 6.63
C GLY A 27 -12.23 -1.01 5.71
N ARG A 28 -12.91 0.12 5.98
CA ARG A 28 -14.03 0.63 5.17
C ARG A 28 -13.53 1.62 4.13
N PRO A 29 -14.23 1.78 3.01
CA PRO A 29 -13.85 2.78 2.00
C PRO A 29 -13.92 4.20 2.58
N ALA A 30 -13.13 5.09 1.99
CA ALA A 30 -13.22 6.53 2.26
C ALA A 30 -14.65 7.04 2.02
N PRO A 31 -15.10 8.06 2.75
CA PRO A 31 -16.38 8.69 2.48
C PRO A 31 -16.37 9.35 1.10
N GLU A 32 -17.47 9.33 0.41
CA GLU A 32 -17.67 10.06 -0.83
C GLU A 32 -18.35 11.40 -0.52
N LEU A 33 -17.75 12.50 -0.94
CA LEU A 33 -18.29 13.84 -0.80
C LEU A 33 -18.74 14.35 -2.15
N ILE A 34 -19.98 14.79 -2.24
CA ILE A 34 -20.54 15.44 -3.43
C ILE A 34 -21.09 16.79 -3.00
N GLU A 35 -20.48 17.85 -3.51
CA GLU A 35 -20.98 19.21 -3.34
C GLU A 35 -21.81 19.60 -4.56
N THR A 36 -22.99 20.12 -4.32
CA THR A 36 -23.88 20.70 -5.32
C THR A 36 -24.17 22.15 -4.96
N HIS A 37 -24.89 22.86 -5.82
CA HIS A 37 -25.14 24.29 -5.64
C HIS A 37 -25.80 24.64 -4.27
N ASP A 38 -26.64 23.77 -3.74
CA ASP A 38 -27.48 24.03 -2.55
C ASP A 38 -27.27 23.02 -1.41
N ARG A 39 -26.44 22.00 -1.61
CA ARG A 39 -26.27 20.93 -0.60
C ARG A 39 -24.92 20.23 -0.70
N VAL A 40 -24.51 19.64 0.41
CA VAL A 40 -23.37 18.72 0.50
C VAL A 40 -23.93 17.34 0.87
N GLN A 41 -23.57 16.32 0.08
CA GLN A 41 -23.93 14.94 0.33
C GLN A 41 -22.69 14.16 0.74
N VAL A 42 -22.73 13.53 1.92
CA VAL A 42 -21.68 12.63 2.38
C VAL A 42 -22.21 11.19 2.37
N THR A 43 -21.56 10.32 1.61
CA THR A 43 -21.92 8.90 1.53
C THR A 43 -20.91 8.07 2.30
N VAL A 44 -21.35 7.38 3.35
CA VAL A 44 -20.54 6.47 4.15
C VAL A 44 -21.00 5.04 3.89
N ARG A 45 -20.07 4.19 3.40
CA ARG A 45 -20.37 2.78 3.10
C ARG A 45 -20.06 1.90 4.31
N ARG A 46 -21.03 1.09 4.72
CA ARG A 46 -20.89 0.21 5.88
C ARG A 46 -20.00 -1.02 5.62
N ARG A 47 -19.86 -1.43 4.37
CA ARG A 47 -19.14 -2.66 4.00
C ARG A 47 -17.64 -2.51 4.32
N ILE A 48 -17.08 -3.48 5.01
CA ILE A 48 -15.63 -3.63 5.19
C ILE A 48 -15.09 -4.25 3.89
N LEU A 49 -14.10 -3.59 3.27
CA LEU A 49 -13.48 -4.07 2.03
C LEU A 49 -12.38 -5.10 2.31
N LYS A 50 -11.51 -4.79 3.26
CA LYS A 50 -10.35 -5.62 3.63
C LYS A 50 -10.21 -5.63 5.15
N PRO A 51 -10.76 -6.65 5.85
CA PRO A 51 -10.66 -6.74 7.31
C PRO A 51 -9.23 -6.73 7.84
N GLU A 52 -8.29 -7.30 7.05
CA GLU A 52 -6.86 -7.38 7.36
C GLU A 52 -6.19 -6.01 7.50
N VAL A 53 -6.75 -4.96 6.91
CA VAL A 53 -6.25 -3.59 7.04
C VAL A 53 -6.37 -3.09 8.48
N ILE A 54 -7.37 -3.56 9.21
CA ILE A 54 -7.60 -3.18 10.62
C ILE A 54 -6.40 -3.57 11.47
N ASP A 55 -6.02 -4.85 11.40
CA ASP A 55 -4.88 -5.38 12.17
C ASP A 55 -3.56 -4.76 11.71
N PHE A 56 -3.43 -4.53 10.40
CA PHE A 56 -2.25 -3.89 9.83
C PHE A 56 -2.03 -2.49 10.38
N ILE A 57 -3.05 -1.64 10.32
CA ILE A 57 -2.95 -0.26 10.82
C ILE A 57 -2.72 -0.23 12.32
N ALA A 58 -3.42 -1.08 13.09
CA ALA A 58 -3.25 -1.15 14.54
C ALA A 58 -1.81 -1.53 14.93
N LYS A 59 -1.21 -2.51 14.26
CA LYS A 59 0.18 -2.92 14.50
C LYS A 59 1.18 -1.86 14.06
N ALA A 60 0.96 -1.22 12.91
CA ALA A 60 1.80 -0.14 12.44
C ALA A 60 1.77 1.05 13.41
N ASP A 61 0.57 1.40 13.92
CA ASP A 61 0.41 2.49 14.89
C ASP A 61 1.11 2.19 16.22
N GLN A 62 1.01 0.96 16.73
CA GLN A 62 1.72 0.53 17.94
C GLN A 62 3.24 0.65 17.80
N THR A 63 3.78 0.35 16.63
CA THR A 63 5.23 0.33 16.41
C THR A 63 5.78 1.72 16.11
N TYR A 64 5.09 2.51 15.29
CA TYR A 64 5.60 3.75 14.71
C TYR A 64 4.93 5.02 15.27
N GLN A 65 3.90 4.88 16.11
CA GLN A 65 3.12 6.00 16.66
C GLN A 65 2.68 6.97 15.55
N LEU A 66 1.86 6.46 14.65
CA LEU A 66 1.41 7.19 13.47
C LEU A 66 0.58 8.41 13.83
N THR A 67 0.80 9.51 13.15
CA THR A 67 -0.12 10.66 13.20
C THR A 67 -1.45 10.31 12.52
N GLN A 68 -2.48 11.12 12.74
CA GLN A 68 -3.76 10.96 12.08
C GLN A 68 -3.63 10.91 10.56
N ARG A 69 -2.88 11.84 9.97
CA ARG A 69 -2.62 11.89 8.53
C ARG A 69 -1.95 10.63 8.00
N GLU A 70 -0.96 10.13 8.70
CA GLU A 70 -0.26 8.90 8.35
C GLU A 70 -1.16 7.67 8.42
N ARG A 71 -2.03 7.57 9.45
CA ARG A 71 -3.03 6.49 9.54
C ARG A 71 -4.01 6.52 8.37
N ILE A 72 -4.50 7.70 8.01
CA ILE A 72 -5.40 7.88 6.88
C ILE A 72 -4.72 7.48 5.57
N ALA A 73 -3.51 8.01 5.29
CA ALA A 73 -2.77 7.69 4.07
C ALA A 73 -2.42 6.21 3.98
N LEU A 74 -1.93 5.61 5.07
CA LEU A 74 -1.59 4.20 5.15
C LEU A 74 -2.82 3.32 4.97
N GLY A 75 -3.94 3.67 5.60
CA GLY A 75 -5.22 2.97 5.48
C GLY A 75 -5.78 2.99 4.07
N LEU A 76 -5.68 4.13 3.39
CA LEU A 76 -6.08 4.26 2.00
C LEU A 76 -5.20 3.40 1.08
N LEU A 77 -3.87 3.50 1.22
CA LEU A 77 -2.92 2.70 0.44
C LEU A 77 -3.05 1.19 0.69
N ALA A 78 -3.36 0.77 1.93
CA ALA A 78 -3.56 -0.64 2.25
C ALA A 78 -4.83 -1.23 1.62
N GLN A 79 -5.82 -0.40 1.29
CA GLN A 79 -7.04 -0.82 0.60
C GLN A 79 -6.87 -0.93 -0.92
N HIS A 80 -5.83 -0.32 -1.47
CA HIS A 80 -5.50 -0.32 -2.89
C HIS A 80 -4.18 -1.04 -3.16
N ASP A 81 -4.01 -1.57 -4.35
CA ASP A 81 -2.75 -2.24 -4.72
C ASP A 81 -1.63 -1.22 -4.94
N ALA A 82 -1.94 -0.11 -5.58
CA ALA A 82 -1.08 1.07 -5.71
C ALA A 82 -1.92 2.27 -6.16
N LEU A 83 -1.54 3.47 -5.73
CA LEU A 83 -2.15 4.73 -6.14
C LEU A 83 -1.08 5.68 -6.68
N THR A 84 -1.39 6.40 -7.75
CA THR A 84 -0.56 7.53 -8.20
C THR A 84 -0.66 8.68 -7.20
N ALA A 85 0.30 9.60 -7.24
CA ALA A 85 0.26 10.81 -6.41
C ALA A 85 -1.03 11.60 -6.62
N ARG A 86 -1.53 11.66 -7.86
CA ARG A 86 -2.78 12.36 -8.18
C ARG A 86 -4.01 11.65 -7.61
N GLU A 87 -4.11 10.33 -7.79
CA GLU A 87 -5.21 9.54 -7.23
C GLU A 87 -5.25 9.64 -5.71
N LEU A 88 -4.07 9.58 -5.06
CA LEU A 88 -3.96 9.69 -3.62
C LEU A 88 -4.36 11.09 -3.12
N ALA A 89 -3.88 12.16 -3.78
CA ALA A 89 -4.27 13.52 -3.45
C ALA A 89 -5.77 13.75 -3.63
N THR A 90 -6.34 13.25 -4.73
CA THR A 90 -7.79 13.33 -4.98
C THR A 90 -8.59 12.58 -3.92
N SER A 91 -8.18 11.36 -3.56
CA SER A 91 -8.88 10.55 -2.55
C SER A 91 -8.79 11.14 -1.13
N LEU A 92 -7.75 11.93 -0.86
CA LEU A 92 -7.56 12.66 0.40
C LEU A 92 -8.10 14.10 0.35
N GLU A 93 -8.75 14.48 -0.76
CA GLU A 93 -9.30 15.84 -1.00
C GLU A 93 -8.26 16.95 -0.80
N LEU A 94 -7.00 16.68 -1.16
CA LEU A 94 -5.93 17.64 -1.04
C LEU A 94 -5.94 18.64 -2.21
N PRO A 95 -5.57 19.90 -1.97
CA PRO A 95 -5.60 20.95 -3.00
C PRO A 95 -4.56 20.71 -4.11
N SER A 96 -3.50 19.98 -3.83
CA SER A 96 -2.44 19.67 -4.80
C SER A 96 -1.66 18.41 -4.42
N VAL A 97 -0.87 17.88 -5.37
CA VAL A 97 -0.01 16.71 -5.15
C VAL A 97 1.12 17.03 -4.15
N GLU A 98 1.60 18.26 -4.13
CA GLU A 98 2.64 18.71 -3.18
C GLU A 98 2.17 18.63 -1.73
N ALA A 99 0.88 18.78 -1.49
CA ALA A 99 0.27 18.64 -0.17
C ALA A 99 0.34 17.21 0.39
N LEU A 100 0.73 16.21 -0.42
CA LEU A 100 0.97 14.84 0.05
C LEU A 100 2.25 14.67 0.86
N GLN A 101 3.23 15.55 0.71
CA GLN A 101 4.53 15.39 1.34
C GLN A 101 4.44 15.17 2.87
N PRO A 102 3.72 15.98 3.65
CA PRO A 102 3.60 15.75 5.09
C PRO A 102 2.81 14.48 5.46
N TRP A 103 2.10 13.86 4.54
CA TRP A 103 1.34 12.62 4.74
C TRP A 103 2.18 11.37 4.49
N LEU A 104 3.16 11.45 3.58
CA LEU A 104 3.91 10.30 3.09
C LEU A 104 5.36 10.26 3.58
N LYS A 105 5.95 11.41 3.94
CA LYS A 105 7.38 11.50 4.24
C LYS A 105 7.85 10.43 5.23
N ARG A 106 7.28 10.41 6.45
CA ARG A 106 7.68 9.44 7.47
C ARG A 106 7.33 8.01 7.10
N LEU A 107 6.21 7.78 6.39
CA LEU A 107 5.83 6.45 5.90
C LEU A 107 6.84 5.90 4.90
N LEU A 108 7.41 6.76 4.04
CA LEU A 108 8.49 6.41 3.11
C LEU A 108 9.82 6.21 3.86
N ASP A 109 10.17 7.11 4.79
CA ASP A 109 11.38 7.03 5.60
C ASP A 109 11.41 5.73 6.43
N TRP A 110 10.26 5.30 6.94
CA TRP A 110 10.13 4.03 7.69
C TRP A 110 9.92 2.81 6.81
N GLN A 111 9.89 2.99 5.49
CA GLN A 111 9.63 1.92 4.52
C GLN A 111 8.27 1.22 4.70
N LEU A 112 7.30 1.86 5.37
CA LEU A 112 5.92 1.38 5.44
C LEU A 112 5.21 1.52 4.09
N VAL A 113 5.59 2.53 3.34
CA VAL A 113 5.15 2.82 1.98
C VAL A 113 6.36 2.85 1.07
N GLN A 114 6.24 2.26 -0.10
CA GLN A 114 7.22 2.35 -1.18
C GLN A 114 6.65 3.16 -2.34
N SER A 115 7.54 3.66 -3.17
CA SER A 115 7.19 4.35 -4.41
C SER A 115 7.90 3.70 -5.60
N ALA A 116 7.20 3.56 -6.72
CA ALA A 116 7.75 3.07 -7.98
C ALA A 116 7.34 3.96 -9.14
N GLY A 117 8.23 4.11 -10.12
CA GLY A 117 8.02 5.00 -11.27
C GLY A 117 8.74 6.32 -11.15
N ARG A 118 8.59 7.17 -12.17
CA ARG A 118 9.24 8.49 -12.24
C ARG A 118 8.20 9.57 -12.51
N THR A 119 8.39 10.72 -11.92
CA THR A 119 7.58 11.94 -12.12
C THR A 119 6.08 11.71 -11.88
N GLN A 120 5.22 12.06 -12.83
CA GLN A 120 3.76 11.95 -12.72
C GLN A 120 3.24 10.50 -12.70
N ALA A 121 4.03 9.53 -13.14
CA ALA A 121 3.71 8.10 -13.11
C ALA A 121 4.14 7.41 -11.81
N THR A 122 4.68 8.15 -10.83
CA THR A 122 5.04 7.59 -9.52
C THR A 122 3.79 7.05 -8.83
N ARG A 123 3.86 5.78 -8.42
CA ARG A 123 2.83 5.08 -7.66
C ARG A 123 3.33 4.77 -6.27
N TYR A 124 2.46 4.91 -5.30
CA TYR A 124 2.70 4.59 -3.91
C TYR A 124 1.94 3.33 -3.52
N PHE A 125 2.54 2.48 -2.73
CA PHE A 125 1.96 1.22 -2.24
C PHE A 125 2.55 0.85 -0.87
N VAL A 126 1.82 0.02 -0.11
CA VAL A 126 2.32 -0.50 1.17
C VAL A 126 3.47 -1.46 0.92
N ASP A 127 4.52 -1.41 1.76
CA ASP A 127 5.66 -2.31 1.65
C ASP A 127 5.23 -3.78 1.71
N PRO A 128 5.54 -4.58 0.69
CA PRO A 128 5.16 -5.99 0.68
C PRO A 128 5.81 -6.84 1.78
N SER A 129 7.02 -6.46 2.24
CA SER A 129 7.70 -7.15 3.32
C SER A 129 6.97 -6.99 4.66
N LEU A 130 6.44 -5.80 4.89
CA LEU A 130 5.64 -5.49 6.05
C LEU A 130 4.34 -6.30 6.09
N LEU A 131 3.64 -6.40 4.96
CA LEU A 131 2.44 -7.22 4.83
C LEU A 131 2.71 -8.70 5.17
N ARG A 132 3.89 -9.22 4.79
CA ARG A 132 4.31 -10.59 5.13
C ARG A 132 4.68 -10.74 6.60
N SER A 133 5.44 -9.82 7.16
CA SER A 133 5.92 -9.89 8.56
C SER A 133 4.78 -9.87 9.57
N LEU A 134 3.69 -9.20 9.25
CA LEU A 134 2.51 -9.09 10.08
C LEU A 134 1.57 -10.31 9.98
N LYS A 135 1.96 -11.35 9.23
CA LYS A 135 1.17 -12.56 8.98
C LYS A 135 -0.27 -12.22 8.61
N PHE A 136 -0.42 -11.54 7.49
CA PHE A 136 -1.73 -11.33 6.91
C PHE A 136 -2.34 -12.69 6.55
N THR A 137 -3.30 -13.15 7.33
CA THR A 137 -4.04 -14.39 7.10
C THR A 137 -5.25 -14.20 6.19
N GLY A 138 -5.50 -12.98 5.73
CA GLY A 138 -6.54 -12.71 4.71
C GLY A 138 -6.10 -13.26 3.34
N GLU A 139 -7.06 -13.54 2.46
CA GLU A 139 -6.74 -13.82 1.05
C GLU A 139 -5.96 -12.62 0.50
N THR A 140 -4.65 -12.77 0.50
CA THR A 140 -3.76 -11.73 -0.01
C THR A 140 -4.11 -11.50 -1.47
N THR A 141 -4.23 -10.25 -1.87
CA THR A 141 -4.39 -9.85 -3.28
C THR A 141 -3.16 -10.21 -4.13
N LEU A 142 -2.32 -11.13 -3.64
CA LEU A 142 -1.17 -11.66 -4.37
C LEU A 142 -1.59 -12.32 -5.70
N LYS A 143 -2.82 -12.83 -5.81
CA LYS A 143 -3.37 -13.30 -7.10
C LYS A 143 -3.46 -12.18 -8.16
N ARG A 144 -3.53 -10.92 -7.75
CA ARG A 144 -3.59 -9.72 -8.61
C ARG A 144 -2.42 -8.76 -8.36
N ILE A 145 -1.28 -9.29 -7.91
CA ILE A 145 -0.11 -8.46 -7.63
C ILE A 145 0.38 -7.78 -8.92
N GLU A 146 0.64 -6.48 -8.82
CA GLU A 146 1.20 -5.74 -9.96
C GLU A 146 2.64 -6.19 -10.25
N PRO A 147 3.05 -6.23 -11.54
CA PRO A 147 4.36 -6.76 -11.95
C PRO A 147 5.54 -6.14 -11.19
N HIS A 148 5.53 -4.81 -11.01
CA HIS A 148 6.62 -4.12 -10.29
C HIS A 148 6.71 -4.49 -8.80
N ARG A 149 5.56 -4.73 -8.14
CA ARG A 149 5.52 -5.20 -6.74
C ARG A 149 6.05 -6.62 -6.63
N LEU A 150 5.66 -7.48 -7.59
CA LEU A 150 6.16 -8.85 -7.64
C LEU A 150 7.68 -8.87 -7.88
N ALA A 151 8.20 -8.03 -8.78
CA ALA A 151 9.63 -7.90 -9.01
C ALA A 151 10.38 -7.46 -7.73
N ALA A 152 9.87 -6.48 -6.99
CA ALA A 152 10.45 -6.06 -5.71
C ALA A 152 10.47 -7.20 -4.68
N LEU A 153 9.38 -7.98 -4.55
CA LEU A 153 9.31 -9.13 -3.67
C LEU A 153 10.31 -10.23 -4.03
N VAL A 154 10.44 -10.51 -5.33
CA VAL A 154 11.39 -11.51 -5.84
C VAL A 154 12.83 -11.06 -5.59
N LEU A 155 13.14 -9.79 -5.81
CA LEU A 155 14.47 -9.23 -5.57
C LEU A 155 14.85 -9.30 -4.08
N GLU A 156 13.95 -8.89 -3.18
CA GLU A 156 14.16 -8.99 -1.73
C GLU A 156 14.35 -10.44 -1.27
N ASP A 157 13.56 -11.37 -1.82
CA ASP A 157 13.71 -12.80 -1.51
C ASP A 157 15.09 -13.32 -1.93
N LEU A 158 15.59 -12.92 -3.11
CA LEU A 158 16.90 -13.34 -3.61
C LEU A 158 18.07 -12.67 -2.89
N GLN A 159 17.91 -11.47 -2.34
CA GLN A 159 18.90 -10.84 -1.46
C GLN A 159 19.05 -11.63 -0.16
N ARG A 160 17.96 -12.16 0.37
CA ARG A 160 17.95 -12.94 1.61
C ARG A 160 18.33 -14.41 1.39
N TYR A 161 17.94 -14.98 0.25
CA TYR A 161 18.14 -16.39 -0.08
C TYR A 161 18.78 -16.51 -1.49
N PRO A 162 20.09 -16.24 -1.62
CA PRO A 162 20.78 -16.38 -2.88
C PRO A 162 20.82 -17.83 -3.37
N ARG A 163 20.99 -18.02 -4.67
CA ARG A 163 21.04 -19.33 -5.36
C ARG A 163 19.77 -20.18 -5.18
N SER A 164 18.62 -19.53 -5.17
CA SER A 164 17.30 -20.19 -5.05
C SER A 164 16.77 -20.69 -6.40
N ALA A 165 16.05 -21.83 -6.37
CA ALA A 165 15.25 -22.26 -7.52
C ALA A 165 13.95 -21.45 -7.63
N ILE A 166 13.38 -21.40 -8.83
CA ILE A 166 12.12 -20.67 -9.07
C ILE A 166 10.95 -21.23 -8.22
N SER A 167 10.93 -22.54 -7.95
CA SER A 167 9.95 -23.17 -7.07
C SER A 167 10.02 -22.64 -5.65
N ASP A 168 11.25 -22.47 -5.13
CA ASP A 168 11.49 -22.04 -3.77
C ASP A 168 11.16 -20.56 -3.61
N ILE A 169 11.52 -19.73 -4.61
CA ILE A 169 11.15 -18.32 -4.70
C ILE A 169 9.63 -18.19 -4.74
N HIS A 170 8.96 -18.94 -5.61
CA HIS A 170 7.51 -18.93 -5.74
C HIS A 170 6.81 -19.26 -4.42
N GLN A 171 7.28 -20.30 -3.72
CA GLN A 171 6.71 -20.72 -2.44
C GLN A 171 6.89 -19.65 -1.35
N ARG A 172 8.06 -18.96 -1.30
CA ARG A 172 8.36 -17.94 -0.29
C ARG A 172 7.70 -16.59 -0.61
N VAL A 173 7.66 -16.21 -1.89
CA VAL A 173 7.04 -14.95 -2.33
C VAL A 173 5.52 -15.02 -2.23
N GLY A 174 4.93 -16.19 -2.51
CA GLY A 174 3.49 -16.43 -2.35
C GLY A 174 3.00 -17.53 -3.28
N GLY A 175 2.64 -18.68 -2.70
CA GLY A 175 2.18 -19.86 -3.46
C GLY A 175 0.87 -19.63 -4.23
N GLU A 176 0.10 -18.61 -3.90
CA GLU A 176 -1.13 -18.19 -4.60
C GLU A 176 -0.86 -17.37 -5.87
N ILE A 177 0.34 -16.84 -6.05
CA ILE A 177 0.75 -16.14 -7.28
C ILE A 177 0.90 -17.17 -8.40
N HIS A 178 0.38 -16.84 -9.58
CA HIS A 178 0.53 -17.79 -10.70
C HIS A 178 2.02 -17.94 -11.07
N PRO A 179 2.57 -19.17 -11.19
CA PRO A 179 4.00 -19.42 -11.43
C PRO A 179 4.59 -18.66 -12.64
N LYS A 180 3.78 -18.45 -13.69
CA LYS A 180 4.19 -17.66 -14.88
C LYS A 180 4.47 -16.19 -14.54
N GLN A 181 3.81 -15.61 -13.53
CA GLN A 181 4.06 -14.23 -13.12
C GLN A 181 5.41 -14.12 -12.41
N VAL A 182 5.75 -15.07 -11.53
CA VAL A 182 7.07 -15.11 -10.86
C VAL A 182 8.18 -15.30 -11.89
N LYS A 183 7.97 -16.20 -12.87
CA LYS A 183 8.93 -16.39 -13.97
C LYS A 183 9.14 -15.10 -14.76
N ARG A 184 8.08 -14.40 -15.13
CA ARG A 184 8.17 -13.12 -15.86
C ARG A 184 8.87 -12.04 -15.05
N ALA A 185 8.60 -11.95 -13.75
CA ALA A 185 9.30 -11.01 -12.86
C ALA A 185 10.81 -11.30 -12.78
N LEU A 186 11.21 -12.57 -12.72
CA LEU A 186 12.61 -12.99 -12.78
C LEU A 186 13.26 -12.62 -14.11
N GLU A 187 12.59 -12.87 -15.24
CA GLU A 187 13.07 -12.51 -16.58
C GLU A 187 13.31 -10.98 -16.68
N GLU A 188 12.36 -10.19 -16.21
CA GLU A 188 12.48 -8.72 -16.18
C GLU A 188 13.66 -8.24 -15.30
N LEU A 189 13.85 -8.83 -14.12
CA LEU A 189 14.98 -8.50 -13.24
C LEU A 189 16.34 -8.92 -13.82
N VAL A 190 16.38 -10.00 -14.58
CA VAL A 190 17.58 -10.43 -15.31
C VAL A 190 17.88 -9.46 -16.45
N GLU A 191 16.89 -9.03 -17.23
CA GLU A 191 17.04 -8.03 -18.29
C GLU A 191 17.54 -6.68 -17.74
N ARG A 192 17.11 -6.30 -16.53
CA ARG A 192 17.60 -5.09 -15.83
C ARG A 192 18.99 -5.26 -15.21
N GLY A 193 19.55 -6.47 -15.22
CA GLY A 193 20.85 -6.77 -14.60
C GLY A 193 20.82 -6.83 -13.07
N GLU A 194 19.64 -6.78 -12.44
CA GLU A 194 19.45 -6.84 -10.97
C GLU A 194 19.55 -8.27 -10.43
N VAL A 195 19.29 -9.26 -11.28
CA VAL A 195 19.36 -10.70 -10.95
C VAL A 195 20.22 -11.42 -11.97
N ARG A 196 20.99 -12.38 -11.50
CA ARG A 196 21.75 -13.34 -12.33
C ARG A 196 21.26 -14.75 -12.07
N PHE A 197 21.55 -15.65 -13.00
CA PHE A 197 21.26 -17.06 -12.85
C PHE A 197 22.37 -17.94 -13.43
N GLU A 198 22.41 -19.19 -12.98
CA GLU A 198 23.29 -20.25 -13.46
C GLU A 198 22.48 -21.54 -13.64
N GLY A 199 22.90 -22.40 -14.58
CA GLY A 199 22.26 -23.68 -14.88
C GLY A 199 21.10 -23.56 -15.88
N ASP A 200 20.57 -24.73 -16.26
CA ASP A 200 19.53 -24.84 -17.28
C ASP A 200 18.22 -25.40 -16.71
N ASN A 201 17.11 -24.93 -17.27
CA ASN A 201 15.75 -25.41 -16.97
C ASN A 201 15.48 -25.54 -15.46
N ARG A 202 15.13 -26.74 -14.98
CA ARG A 202 14.80 -27.02 -13.57
C ARG A 202 15.96 -26.86 -12.62
N TRP A 203 17.20 -26.87 -13.12
CA TRP A 203 18.41 -26.69 -12.32
C TRP A 203 18.85 -25.24 -12.17
N ARG A 204 18.15 -24.30 -12.81
CA ARG A 204 18.46 -22.90 -12.76
C ARG A 204 18.38 -22.35 -11.32
N ARG A 205 19.40 -21.61 -10.93
CA ARG A 205 19.52 -20.94 -9.64
C ARG A 205 19.70 -19.45 -9.85
N TYR A 206 18.96 -18.66 -9.11
CA TYR A 206 18.92 -17.20 -9.23
C TYR A 206 19.50 -16.54 -7.97
N TRP A 207 20.12 -15.37 -8.13
CA TRP A 207 20.58 -14.52 -7.04
C TRP A 207 20.57 -13.06 -7.45
N ALA A 208 20.39 -12.14 -6.46
CA ALA A 208 20.45 -10.71 -6.66
C ALA A 208 21.91 -10.28 -6.92
N VAL A 209 22.11 -9.31 -7.81
CA VAL A 209 23.39 -8.63 -8.01
C VAL A 209 23.49 -7.55 -6.96
N THR A 210 24.50 -7.64 -6.11
CA THR A 210 24.79 -6.67 -5.04
C THR A 210 25.48 -5.47 -5.62
#